data_57411f64136730744f66453fcfd35498
#
_entry.id   57411f64136730744f66453fcfd35498
#
_cell.length_a   1.000
_cell.length_b   1.000
_cell.length_c   1.000
_cell.angle_alpha   90.00
_cell.angle_beta   90.00
_cell.angle_gamma   90.00
#
_symmetry.space_group_name_H-M   'P 1'
#
loop_
_entity.id
_entity.type
_entity.pdbx_description
1 polymer ?
#
loop_
_entity_poly.entity_id
_entity_poly.type
_entity_poly.pdbx_seq_one_letter_code
_entity_poly.pdbx_strand_id
1 'polypeptide(L)'
;VTGTKRWYYTDAEYRVNDYDDNWIYGFAKEDVSVLEENLIAGTVDHHGLVSKNGIILIKDTAENLSLSAQLGDEVEVDFLTKAGQTITKSYTIMGIVSNFSHPAFNMCFAMPEELMNEACEMDCSGTISVITEPDKADTIEASLNQLIDGNSDLVMDTIEESITYYGRNQQLPFGALLIVAIIVVCFSFINLVNTTITNFLSRRQEIGMLQAIGLSKKQLMKMLCYEGMLYSAFATLVTLLLGAGLGFLCVQAVKTMNPYFDYSFPWLVILLYLAILLMVQFI
;
A
#
# COMPACT_ATOMS: atom_id res chain seq x y z
N VAL A 1 -28.98 4.64 10.09
CA VAL A 1 -27.72 5.38 10.12
C VAL A 1 -27.19 5.35 11.53
N THR A 2 -25.99 4.86 11.73
CA THR A 2 -25.31 4.81 13.04
C THR A 2 -24.43 6.04 13.26
N GLY A 3 -24.00 6.69 12.18
CA GLY A 3 -23.23 7.92 12.23
C GLY A 3 -23.11 8.54 10.84
N THR A 4 -22.71 9.79 10.81
CA THR A 4 -22.34 10.53 9.61
C THR A 4 -21.04 11.25 9.92
N LYS A 5 -20.14 11.31 8.94
CA LYS A 5 -18.89 12.08 9.04
C LYS A 5 -18.72 12.92 7.79
N ARG A 6 -18.36 14.18 7.96
CA ARG A 6 -18.02 15.09 6.86
C ARG A 6 -16.51 15.14 6.70
N TRP A 7 -16.09 15.23 5.46
CA TRP A 7 -14.70 15.37 5.06
C TRP A 7 -14.56 16.68 4.31
N TYR A 8 -13.66 17.52 4.78
CA TYR A 8 -13.42 18.84 4.23
C TYR A 8 -12.11 18.82 3.45
N TYR A 9 -12.15 19.30 2.24
CA TYR A 9 -10.96 19.49 1.41
C TYR A 9 -11.22 20.58 0.37
N THR A 10 -10.19 21.25 -0.07
CA THR A 10 -10.27 22.25 -1.12
C THR A 10 -9.02 22.21 -1.98
N ASP A 11 -9.20 22.58 -3.24
CA ASP A 11 -8.10 22.95 -4.11
C ASP A 11 -7.53 24.26 -3.60
N ALA A 12 -6.35 24.21 -3.00
CA ALA A 12 -5.65 25.37 -2.51
C ALA A 12 -4.18 25.22 -2.86
N GLU A 13 -3.64 26.14 -3.61
CA GLU A 13 -2.20 26.19 -3.87
C GLU A 13 -1.51 26.67 -2.60
N TYR A 14 -0.55 25.91 -2.09
CA TYR A 14 0.26 26.33 -0.97
C TYR A 14 1.74 26.34 -1.32
N ARG A 15 2.45 27.31 -0.75
CA ARG A 15 3.87 27.50 -0.95
C ARG A 15 4.59 27.48 0.39
N VAL A 16 5.54 26.56 0.48
CA VAL A 16 6.46 26.48 1.62
C VAL A 16 7.87 26.29 1.07
N ASN A 17 8.73 27.26 1.34
CA ASN A 17 10.06 27.30 0.75
C ASN A 17 9.95 27.32 -0.79
N ASP A 18 10.50 26.36 -1.49
CA ASP A 18 10.44 26.25 -2.95
C ASP A 18 9.47 25.16 -3.44
N TYR A 19 8.53 24.72 -2.58
CA TYR A 19 7.60 23.63 -2.88
C TYR A 19 6.17 24.16 -3.06
N ASP A 20 5.52 23.79 -4.17
CA ASP A 20 4.12 24.08 -4.49
C ASP A 20 3.32 22.77 -4.59
N ASP A 21 2.15 22.74 -3.96
CA ASP A 21 1.15 21.67 -4.11
C ASP A 21 -0.25 22.28 -3.94
N ASN A 22 -1.30 21.55 -4.25
CA ASN A 22 -2.62 22.12 -4.43
C ASN A 22 -3.76 21.48 -3.61
N TRP A 23 -3.45 20.73 -2.54
CA TRP A 23 -4.49 20.12 -1.72
C TRP A 23 -4.24 20.30 -0.23
N ILE A 24 -5.23 20.82 0.48
CA ILE A 24 -5.25 20.90 1.96
C ILE A 24 -6.48 20.16 2.50
N TYR A 25 -6.28 19.45 3.58
CA TYR A 25 -7.32 18.76 4.30
C TYR A 25 -7.87 19.62 5.45
N GLY A 26 -9.21 19.72 5.52
CA GLY A 26 -9.90 20.30 6.65
C GLY A 26 -10.33 19.25 7.65
N PHE A 27 -9.98 19.41 8.93
CA PHE A 27 -10.42 18.49 9.98
C PHE A 27 -11.43 19.15 10.92
N ALA A 28 -12.41 18.36 11.32
CA ALA A 28 -13.41 18.75 12.29
C ALA A 28 -12.90 18.57 13.72
N LYS A 29 -13.59 19.18 14.67
CA LYS A 29 -13.24 19.08 16.10
C LYS A 29 -13.22 17.64 16.59
N GLU A 30 -14.05 16.76 16.05
CA GLU A 30 -14.11 15.35 16.40
C GLU A 30 -12.84 14.59 15.98
N ASP A 31 -12.08 15.08 14.99
CA ASP A 31 -10.87 14.46 14.49
C ASP A 31 -9.63 14.73 15.36
N VAL A 32 -9.71 15.68 16.26
CA VAL A 32 -8.58 16.09 17.13
C VAL A 32 -7.99 14.92 17.90
N SER A 33 -8.83 14.02 18.41
CA SER A 33 -8.36 12.83 19.15
C SER A 33 -7.47 11.92 18.30
N VAL A 34 -7.80 11.76 17.01
CA VAL A 34 -7.00 10.96 16.07
C VAL A 34 -5.67 11.65 15.76
N LEU A 35 -5.69 12.98 15.64
CA LEU A 35 -4.49 13.77 15.43
C LEU A 35 -3.56 13.77 16.66
N GLU A 36 -4.14 13.83 17.88
CA GLU A 36 -3.39 13.74 19.13
C GLU A 36 -2.68 12.39 19.32
N GLU A 37 -3.33 11.29 18.96
CA GLU A 37 -2.73 9.95 19.00
C GLU A 37 -1.52 9.81 18.08
N ASN A 38 -1.45 10.61 17.01
CA ASN A 38 -0.38 10.57 16.02
C ASN A 38 0.57 11.78 16.11
N LEU A 39 0.48 12.59 17.15
CA LEU A 39 1.27 13.80 17.33
C LEU A 39 2.74 13.48 17.59
N ILE A 40 3.63 14.03 16.76
CA ILE A 40 5.09 13.91 16.90
C ILE A 40 5.66 15.13 17.64
N ALA A 41 5.21 16.34 17.29
CA ALA A 41 5.71 17.59 17.85
C ALA A 41 4.66 18.70 17.79
N GLY A 42 4.75 19.68 18.68
CA GLY A 42 3.85 20.83 18.72
C GLY A 42 2.51 20.53 19.40
N THR A 43 1.43 21.07 18.86
CA THR A 43 0.07 20.94 19.40
C THR A 43 -0.96 20.76 18.29
N VAL A 44 -2.03 20.05 18.60
CA VAL A 44 -3.23 19.90 17.76
C VAL A 44 -4.48 20.46 18.47
N ASP A 45 -4.29 21.31 19.49
CA ASP A 45 -5.41 21.99 20.15
C ASP A 45 -6.21 22.80 19.16
N HIS A 46 -7.42 22.36 18.87
CA HIS A 46 -8.30 22.97 17.86
C HIS A 46 -8.54 24.47 18.07
N HIS A 47 -8.81 24.86 19.33
CA HIS A 47 -9.05 26.28 19.64
C HIS A 47 -7.79 27.13 19.47
N GLY A 48 -6.63 26.57 19.85
CA GLY A 48 -5.34 27.23 19.67
C GLY A 48 -4.99 27.41 18.20
N LEU A 49 -5.25 26.38 17.38
CA LEU A 49 -5.04 26.43 15.93
C LEU A 49 -5.93 27.48 15.26
N VAL A 50 -7.23 27.49 15.56
CA VAL A 50 -8.16 28.48 15.00
C VAL A 50 -7.78 29.90 15.39
N SER A 51 -7.43 30.13 16.66
CA SER A 51 -7.13 31.50 17.16
C SER A 51 -5.82 32.07 16.64
N LYS A 52 -4.88 31.23 16.20
CA LYS A 52 -3.52 31.64 15.78
C LYS A 52 -3.24 31.37 14.30
N ASN A 53 -4.25 31.06 13.50
CA ASN A 53 -4.08 30.63 12.11
C ASN A 53 -3.05 29.49 12.00
N GLY A 54 -3.24 28.44 12.82
CA GLY A 54 -2.35 27.30 12.88
C GLY A 54 -2.74 26.19 11.90
N ILE A 55 -1.73 25.54 11.32
CA ILE A 55 -1.89 24.33 10.52
C ILE A 55 -1.04 23.19 11.06
N ILE A 56 -1.33 21.99 10.61
CA ILE A 56 -0.64 20.75 10.99
C ILE A 56 0.09 20.20 9.76
N LEU A 57 1.36 19.83 9.93
CA LEU A 57 2.16 19.13 8.92
C LEU A 57 2.00 17.62 9.10
N ILE A 58 1.70 16.91 8.02
CA ILE A 58 1.68 15.44 7.95
C ILE A 58 3.06 15.00 7.47
N LYS A 59 3.89 14.54 8.40
CA LYS A 59 5.33 14.35 8.21
C LYS A 59 5.66 13.35 7.10
N ASP A 60 5.04 12.18 7.13
CA ASP A 60 5.42 11.10 6.19
C ASP A 60 5.08 11.48 4.75
N THR A 61 3.97 12.18 4.52
CA THR A 61 3.60 12.70 3.20
C THR A 61 4.56 13.80 2.76
N ALA A 62 4.88 14.72 3.65
CA ALA A 62 5.84 15.80 3.39
C ALA A 62 7.24 15.25 3.05
N GLU A 63 7.73 14.25 3.79
CA GLU A 63 9.01 13.57 3.51
C GLU A 63 9.01 12.86 2.16
N ASN A 64 7.93 12.16 1.80
CA ASN A 64 7.79 11.48 0.51
C ASN A 64 7.82 12.47 -0.67
N LEU A 65 7.28 13.65 -0.48
CA LEU A 65 7.27 14.73 -1.48
C LEU A 65 8.51 15.63 -1.38
N SER A 66 9.47 15.29 -0.51
CA SER A 66 10.69 16.07 -0.28
C SER A 66 10.45 17.50 0.24
N LEU A 67 9.30 17.73 0.90
CA LEU A 67 8.97 18.98 1.52
C LEU A 67 9.75 19.16 2.82
N SER A 68 10.59 20.17 2.89
CA SER A 68 11.37 20.51 4.09
C SER A 68 10.67 21.64 4.86
N ALA A 69 9.79 21.27 5.78
CA ALA A 69 9.07 22.19 6.65
C ALA A 69 9.21 21.79 8.13
N GLN A 70 9.25 22.74 9.02
CA GLN A 70 9.48 22.56 10.45
C GLN A 70 8.40 23.27 11.29
N LEU A 71 8.32 22.89 12.56
CA LEU A 71 7.44 23.54 13.52
C LEU A 71 7.78 25.04 13.64
N GLY A 72 6.78 25.89 13.46
CA GLY A 72 6.92 27.35 13.50
C GLY A 72 7.16 28.01 12.14
N ASP A 73 7.34 27.25 11.06
CA ASP A 73 7.44 27.80 9.72
C ASP A 73 6.10 28.40 9.28
N GLU A 74 6.16 29.44 8.46
CA GLU A 74 4.98 30.02 7.82
C GLU A 74 4.72 29.39 6.46
N VAL A 75 3.46 29.11 6.18
CA VAL A 75 2.96 28.56 4.93
C VAL A 75 2.00 29.55 4.33
N GLU A 76 2.27 30.01 3.11
CA GLU A 76 1.33 30.80 2.33
C GLU A 76 0.40 29.88 1.56
N VAL A 77 -0.90 30.12 1.67
CA VAL A 77 -1.94 29.30 1.05
C VAL A 77 -2.85 30.22 0.23
N ASP A 78 -2.96 29.90 -1.04
CA ASP A 78 -3.84 30.57 -1.99
C ASP A 78 -5.15 29.80 -2.11
N PHE A 79 -6.24 30.34 -1.58
CA PHE A 79 -7.57 29.74 -1.65
C PHE A 79 -8.39 30.34 -2.78
N LEU A 80 -9.14 29.48 -3.46
CA LEU A 80 -10.17 29.91 -4.40
C LEU A 80 -11.48 30.17 -3.62
N THR A 81 -11.94 31.42 -3.62
CA THR A 81 -13.19 31.79 -2.97
C THR A 81 -14.41 31.39 -3.80
N LYS A 82 -15.58 31.35 -3.18
CA LYS A 82 -16.85 31.13 -3.88
C LYS A 82 -17.10 32.10 -5.05
N ALA A 83 -16.53 33.29 -4.98
CA ALA A 83 -16.63 34.30 -6.04
C ALA A 83 -15.63 34.08 -7.20
N GLY A 84 -14.79 33.00 -7.13
CA GLY A 84 -13.76 32.72 -8.12
C GLY A 84 -12.54 33.64 -8.01
N GLN A 85 -12.33 34.28 -6.86
CA GLN A 85 -11.15 35.09 -6.59
C GLN A 85 -10.15 34.29 -5.78
N THR A 86 -8.86 34.42 -6.10
CA THR A 86 -7.79 33.85 -5.27
C THR A 86 -7.43 34.80 -4.16
N ILE A 87 -7.42 34.31 -2.93
CA ILE A 87 -6.95 35.04 -1.74
C ILE A 87 -5.79 34.29 -1.11
N THR A 88 -4.72 35.00 -0.76
CA THR A 88 -3.56 34.44 -0.06
C THR A 88 -3.70 34.70 1.44
N LYS A 89 -3.55 33.64 2.24
CA LYS A 89 -3.46 33.73 3.70
C LYS A 89 -2.21 33.01 4.20
N SER A 90 -1.59 33.54 5.25
CA SER A 90 -0.44 32.91 5.90
C SER A 90 -0.88 32.12 7.13
N TYR A 91 -0.34 30.93 7.28
CA TYR A 91 -0.58 30.03 8.40
C TYR A 91 0.74 29.59 9.02
N THR A 92 0.74 29.30 10.32
CA THR A 92 1.93 28.81 11.02
C THR A 92 1.80 27.33 11.31
N ILE A 93 2.85 26.55 11.04
CA ILE A 93 2.90 25.11 11.40
C ILE A 93 2.99 25.00 12.92
N MET A 94 1.90 24.59 13.56
CA MET A 94 1.80 24.47 15.01
C MET A 94 1.85 23.03 15.52
N GLY A 95 1.63 22.07 14.64
CA GLY A 95 1.70 20.65 14.96
C GLY A 95 2.33 19.84 13.82
N ILE A 96 2.99 18.75 14.18
CA ILE A 96 3.52 17.76 13.24
C ILE A 96 2.98 16.41 13.68
N VAL A 97 2.28 15.73 12.77
CA VAL A 97 1.73 14.40 13.00
C VAL A 97 2.37 13.37 12.07
N SER A 98 2.43 12.11 12.52
CA SER A 98 2.78 10.99 11.64
C SER A 98 1.62 10.69 10.69
N ASN A 99 1.90 9.94 9.65
CA ASN A 99 0.85 9.45 8.78
C ASN A 99 -0.12 8.55 9.56
N PHE A 100 -1.40 8.72 9.31
CA PHE A 100 -2.45 7.91 9.92
C PHE A 100 -3.45 7.50 8.85
N SER A 101 -4.17 6.41 9.14
CA SER A 101 -5.15 5.83 8.20
C SER A 101 -6.36 6.75 8.04
N HIS A 102 -6.24 7.71 7.11
CA HIS A 102 -7.23 8.76 6.89
C HIS A 102 -7.27 9.19 5.42
N PRO A 103 -8.38 9.70 4.88
CA PRO A 103 -8.45 10.25 3.53
C PRO A 103 -7.49 11.40 3.23
N ALA A 104 -7.03 12.13 4.27
CA ALA A 104 -5.97 13.14 4.18
C ALA A 104 -4.57 12.58 3.88
N PHE A 105 -4.45 11.29 3.71
CA PHE A 105 -3.22 10.52 3.56
C PHE A 105 -2.25 11.05 2.48
N ASN A 106 -2.78 11.65 1.41
CA ASN A 106 -1.95 12.21 0.33
C ASN A 106 -1.72 13.72 0.45
N MET A 107 -2.12 14.34 1.54
CA MET A 107 -2.00 15.77 1.76
C MET A 107 -0.89 16.08 2.75
N CYS A 108 -0.10 17.12 2.47
CA CYS A 108 0.99 17.54 3.37
C CYS A 108 0.50 18.30 4.58
N PHE A 109 -0.61 19.03 4.42
CA PHE A 109 -1.13 19.91 5.46
C PHE A 109 -2.57 19.59 5.81
N ALA A 110 -2.89 19.79 7.09
CA ALA A 110 -4.24 19.77 7.62
C ALA A 110 -4.51 21.03 8.45
N MET A 111 -5.71 21.56 8.36
CA MET A 111 -6.15 22.75 9.08
C MET A 111 -7.55 22.58 9.66
N PRO A 112 -7.93 23.33 10.71
CA PRO A 112 -9.31 23.35 11.19
C PRO A 112 -10.30 23.74 10.07
N GLU A 113 -11.43 23.03 9.99
CA GLU A 113 -12.46 23.28 8.96
C GLU A 113 -12.98 24.73 8.97
N GLU A 114 -13.04 25.34 10.16
CA GLU A 114 -13.50 26.72 10.29
C GLU A 114 -12.58 27.72 9.55
N LEU A 115 -11.26 27.51 9.66
CA LEU A 115 -10.30 28.37 8.95
C LEU A 115 -10.38 28.17 7.44
N MET A 116 -10.62 26.94 6.98
CA MET A 116 -10.80 26.62 5.57
C MET A 116 -12.08 27.27 5.03
N ASN A 117 -13.21 27.06 5.70
CA ASN A 117 -14.50 27.61 5.29
C ASN A 117 -14.51 29.13 5.30
N GLU A 118 -13.85 29.76 6.28
CA GLU A 118 -13.65 31.20 6.32
C GLU A 118 -12.79 31.70 5.16
N ALA A 119 -11.72 30.99 4.82
CA ALA A 119 -10.84 31.36 3.73
C ALA A 119 -11.53 31.25 2.36
N CYS A 120 -12.27 30.18 2.13
CA CYS A 120 -12.97 29.93 0.87
C CYS A 120 -14.29 30.70 0.74
N GLU A 121 -14.81 31.30 1.83
CA GLU A 121 -16.15 31.90 1.89
C GLU A 121 -17.28 30.95 1.51
N MET A 122 -17.07 29.64 1.73
CA MET A 122 -18.04 28.58 1.43
C MET A 122 -17.81 27.35 2.34
N ASP A 123 -18.81 26.48 2.39
CA ASP A 123 -18.66 25.16 3.00
C ASP A 123 -17.80 24.26 2.09
N CYS A 124 -16.60 23.92 2.55
CA CYS A 124 -15.64 23.09 1.84
C CYS A 124 -15.87 21.58 2.10
N SER A 125 -17.04 21.17 2.60
CA SER A 125 -17.36 19.76 2.75
C SER A 125 -17.50 19.09 1.37
N GLY A 126 -16.50 18.33 0.98
CA GLY A 126 -16.47 17.63 -0.31
C GLY A 126 -17.09 16.24 -0.27
N THR A 127 -17.00 15.55 0.88
CA THR A 127 -17.53 14.19 1.04
C THR A 127 -18.29 14.04 2.35
N ILE A 128 -19.41 13.35 2.30
CA ILE A 128 -20.19 12.95 3.48
C ILE A 128 -20.21 11.43 3.54
N SER A 129 -19.54 10.87 4.55
CA SER A 129 -19.59 9.42 4.81
C SER A 129 -20.78 9.10 5.68
N VAL A 130 -21.60 8.16 5.23
CA VAL A 130 -22.77 7.64 5.98
C VAL A 130 -22.42 6.26 6.52
N ILE A 131 -22.36 6.12 7.84
CA ILE A 131 -22.05 4.86 8.52
C ILE A 131 -23.36 4.18 8.89
N THR A 132 -23.50 2.92 8.49
CA THR A 132 -24.72 2.15 8.73
C THR A 132 -24.41 0.72 9.17
N GLU A 133 -25.40 0.06 9.77
CA GLU A 133 -25.35 -1.37 10.03
C GLU A 133 -25.46 -2.16 8.73
N PRO A 134 -24.73 -3.27 8.55
CA PRO A 134 -24.69 -4.00 7.28
C PRO A 134 -26.08 -4.47 6.78
N ASP A 135 -26.99 -4.80 7.71
CA ASP A 135 -28.33 -5.27 7.40
C ASP A 135 -29.28 -4.15 6.86
N LYS A 136 -28.88 -2.89 7.00
CA LYS A 136 -29.64 -1.72 6.56
C LYS A 136 -28.98 -1.00 5.37
N ALA A 137 -27.83 -1.47 4.92
CA ALA A 137 -27.06 -0.81 3.87
C ALA A 137 -27.87 -0.59 2.60
N ASP A 138 -28.48 -1.64 2.04
CA ASP A 138 -29.25 -1.57 0.80
C ASP A 138 -30.45 -0.60 0.87
N THR A 139 -31.11 -0.54 2.03
CA THR A 139 -32.28 0.36 2.22
C THR A 139 -31.84 1.82 2.29
N ILE A 140 -30.73 2.09 2.96
CA ILE A 140 -30.17 3.44 3.08
C ILE A 140 -29.61 3.89 1.74
N GLU A 141 -28.91 3.00 1.04
CA GLU A 141 -28.41 3.24 -0.31
C GLU A 141 -29.53 3.64 -1.27
N ALA A 142 -30.61 2.86 -1.30
CA ALA A 142 -31.79 3.18 -2.13
C ALA A 142 -32.39 4.56 -1.78
N SER A 143 -32.41 4.90 -0.49
CA SER A 143 -32.95 6.20 -0.04
C SER A 143 -32.02 7.35 -0.41
N LEU A 144 -30.70 7.17 -0.31
CA LEU A 144 -29.72 8.16 -0.73
C LEU A 144 -29.73 8.36 -2.24
N ASN A 145 -29.83 7.29 -3.02
CA ASN A 145 -29.96 7.36 -4.47
C ASN A 145 -31.19 8.19 -4.89
N GLN A 146 -32.30 8.07 -4.18
CA GLN A 146 -33.47 8.92 -4.43
C GLN A 146 -33.26 10.41 -4.12
N LEU A 147 -32.40 10.72 -3.12
CA LEU A 147 -32.08 12.10 -2.75
C LEU A 147 -31.14 12.77 -3.75
N ILE A 148 -30.22 12.00 -4.33
CA ILE A 148 -29.25 12.52 -5.31
C ILE A 148 -29.75 12.41 -6.74
N ASP A 149 -30.84 11.66 -6.99
CA ASP A 149 -31.43 11.51 -8.32
C ASP A 149 -31.85 12.87 -8.87
N GLY A 150 -31.31 13.21 -10.04
CA GLY A 150 -31.52 14.52 -10.67
C GLY A 150 -30.53 15.61 -10.25
N ASN A 151 -29.58 15.34 -9.36
CA ASN A 151 -28.49 16.28 -9.03
C ASN A 151 -27.15 15.74 -9.57
N SER A 152 -26.67 16.33 -10.66
CA SER A 152 -25.42 15.91 -11.33
C SER A 152 -24.14 16.21 -10.51
N ASP A 153 -24.25 17.03 -9.47
CA ASP A 153 -23.11 17.47 -8.67
C ASP A 153 -22.82 16.54 -7.49
N LEU A 154 -23.72 15.57 -7.26
CA LEU A 154 -23.59 14.57 -6.21
C LEU A 154 -23.31 13.20 -6.80
N VAL A 155 -22.31 12.53 -6.30
CA VAL A 155 -21.96 11.14 -6.65
C VAL A 155 -21.98 10.34 -5.37
N MET A 156 -22.53 9.14 -5.42
CA MET A 156 -22.49 8.21 -4.31
C MET A 156 -21.61 7.02 -4.69
N ASP A 157 -20.66 6.73 -3.82
CA ASP A 157 -19.82 5.53 -3.88
C ASP A 157 -20.07 4.65 -2.66
N THR A 158 -20.31 3.37 -2.88
CA THR A 158 -20.40 2.40 -1.79
C THR A 158 -19.01 1.81 -1.47
N ILE A 159 -18.84 1.33 -0.24
CA ILE A 159 -17.60 0.60 0.14
C ILE A 159 -17.42 -0.63 -0.76
N GLU A 160 -18.49 -1.31 -1.13
CA GLU A 160 -18.45 -2.50 -1.98
C GLU A 160 -17.97 -2.17 -3.40
N GLU A 161 -18.47 -1.08 -3.99
CA GLU A 161 -18.00 -0.57 -5.29
C GLU A 161 -16.52 -0.16 -5.22
N SER A 162 -16.14 0.57 -4.18
CA SER A 162 -14.75 0.98 -3.95
C SER A 162 -13.83 -0.23 -3.81
N ILE A 163 -14.17 -1.23 -3.01
CA ILE A 163 -13.40 -2.47 -2.87
C ILE A 163 -13.28 -3.18 -4.22
N THR A 164 -14.37 -3.25 -4.98
CA THR A 164 -14.39 -3.89 -6.31
C THR A 164 -13.51 -3.13 -7.30
N TYR A 165 -13.61 -1.81 -7.32
CA TYR A 165 -12.81 -0.94 -8.19
C TYR A 165 -11.31 -1.04 -7.88
N TYR A 166 -10.92 -0.88 -6.61
CA TYR A 166 -9.52 -1.01 -6.19
C TYR A 166 -8.99 -2.43 -6.39
N GLY A 167 -9.79 -3.46 -6.06
CA GLY A 167 -9.43 -4.85 -6.30
C GLY A 167 -9.18 -5.14 -7.78
N ARG A 168 -10.01 -4.63 -8.68
CA ARG A 168 -9.85 -4.78 -10.13
C ARG A 168 -8.61 -4.07 -10.66
N ASN A 169 -8.35 -2.85 -10.20
CA ASN A 169 -7.18 -2.08 -10.61
C ASN A 169 -5.86 -2.72 -10.13
N GLN A 170 -5.87 -3.37 -8.99
CA GLN A 170 -4.69 -4.10 -8.49
C GLN A 170 -4.46 -5.44 -9.22
N GLN A 171 -5.50 -6.08 -9.75
CA GLN A 171 -5.36 -7.36 -10.46
C GLN A 171 -4.50 -7.26 -11.73
N LEU A 172 -4.53 -6.14 -12.46
CA LEU A 172 -3.76 -5.96 -13.68
C LEU A 172 -2.24 -6.03 -13.45
N PRO A 173 -1.62 -5.23 -12.55
CA PRO A 173 -0.20 -5.32 -12.28
C PRO A 173 0.21 -6.66 -11.67
N PHE A 174 -0.60 -7.23 -10.76
CA PHE A 174 -0.34 -8.57 -10.23
C PHE A 174 -0.45 -9.67 -11.27
N GLY A 175 -1.39 -9.57 -12.22
CA GLY A 175 -1.51 -10.47 -13.36
C GLY A 175 -0.27 -10.43 -14.26
N ALA A 176 0.25 -9.25 -14.56
CA ALA A 176 1.48 -9.09 -15.34
C ALA A 176 2.70 -9.70 -14.63
N LEU A 177 2.85 -9.46 -13.32
CA LEU A 177 3.92 -10.06 -12.51
C LEU A 177 3.80 -11.60 -12.47
N LEU A 178 2.60 -12.13 -12.39
CA LEU A 178 2.36 -13.57 -12.42
C LEU A 178 2.78 -14.19 -13.75
N ILE A 179 2.49 -13.54 -14.88
CA ILE A 179 2.95 -14.00 -16.21
C ILE A 179 4.48 -14.03 -16.27
N VAL A 180 5.16 -13.00 -15.81
CA VAL A 180 6.63 -12.96 -15.75
C VAL A 180 7.16 -14.08 -14.85
N ALA A 181 6.55 -14.29 -13.69
CA ALA A 181 6.93 -15.38 -12.79
C ALA A 181 6.79 -16.76 -13.46
N ILE A 182 5.68 -17.02 -14.18
CA ILE A 182 5.49 -18.27 -14.92
C ILE A 182 6.58 -18.45 -15.98
N ILE A 183 6.93 -17.42 -16.73
CA ILE A 183 8.00 -17.47 -17.73
C ILE A 183 9.34 -17.86 -17.06
N VAL A 184 9.69 -17.20 -15.94
CA VAL A 184 10.91 -17.50 -15.19
C VAL A 184 10.91 -18.95 -14.69
N VAL A 185 9.79 -19.45 -14.19
CA VAL A 185 9.64 -20.86 -13.76
C VAL A 185 9.84 -21.80 -14.93
N CYS A 186 9.28 -21.54 -16.10
CA CYS A 186 9.48 -22.34 -17.30
C CYS A 186 10.94 -22.39 -17.72
N PHE A 187 11.64 -21.25 -17.79
CA PHE A 187 13.07 -21.21 -18.08
C PHE A 187 13.91 -21.94 -17.05
N SER A 188 13.59 -21.79 -15.77
CA SER A 188 14.27 -22.49 -14.67
C SER A 188 14.09 -24.01 -14.79
N PHE A 189 12.91 -24.47 -15.17
CA PHE A 189 12.63 -25.89 -15.39
C PHE A 189 13.45 -26.45 -16.56
N ILE A 190 13.48 -25.75 -17.70
CA ILE A 190 14.30 -26.15 -18.86
C ILE A 190 15.77 -26.23 -18.47
N ASN A 191 16.28 -25.24 -17.73
CA ASN A 191 17.66 -25.22 -17.26
C ASN A 191 17.95 -26.40 -16.28
N LEU A 192 17.02 -26.71 -15.37
CA LEU A 192 17.13 -27.83 -14.46
C LEU A 192 17.27 -29.17 -15.23
N VAL A 193 16.39 -29.40 -16.21
CA VAL A 193 16.41 -30.60 -17.04
C VAL A 193 17.73 -30.69 -17.81
N ASN A 194 18.18 -29.60 -18.44
CA ASN A 194 19.43 -29.56 -19.18
C ASN A 194 20.65 -29.88 -18.29
N THR A 195 20.70 -29.25 -17.11
CA THR A 195 21.77 -29.48 -16.13
C THR A 195 21.77 -30.92 -15.63
N THR A 196 20.59 -31.49 -15.35
CA THR A 196 20.47 -32.90 -14.92
C THR A 196 20.98 -33.86 -15.98
N ILE A 197 20.57 -33.66 -17.23
CA ILE A 197 21.03 -34.49 -18.38
C ILE A 197 22.56 -34.37 -18.54
N THR A 198 23.09 -33.14 -18.51
CA THR A 198 24.54 -32.92 -18.66
C THR A 198 25.34 -33.55 -17.53
N ASN A 199 24.89 -33.47 -16.29
CA ASN A 199 25.53 -34.10 -15.14
C ASN A 199 25.51 -35.64 -15.29
N PHE A 200 24.38 -36.19 -15.74
CA PHE A 200 24.28 -37.64 -15.96
C PHE A 200 25.22 -38.11 -17.07
N LEU A 201 25.29 -37.40 -18.18
CA LEU A 201 26.18 -37.72 -19.30
C LEU A 201 27.67 -37.60 -18.91
N SER A 202 28.04 -36.60 -18.14
CA SER A 202 29.42 -36.39 -17.68
C SER A 202 29.89 -37.52 -16.77
N ARG A 203 29.00 -38.08 -15.94
CA ARG A 203 29.30 -39.14 -14.96
C ARG A 203 29.03 -40.56 -15.51
N ARG A 204 28.75 -40.68 -16.80
CA ARG A 204 28.40 -41.95 -17.43
C ARG A 204 29.44 -43.03 -17.23
N GLN A 205 30.74 -42.66 -17.30
CA GLN A 205 31.85 -43.62 -17.11
C GLN A 205 31.95 -44.06 -15.64
N GLU A 206 31.78 -43.16 -14.68
CA GLU A 206 31.74 -43.52 -13.24
C GLU A 206 30.61 -44.45 -12.90
N ILE A 207 29.41 -44.16 -13.45
CA ILE A 207 28.23 -44.99 -13.28
C ILE A 207 28.46 -46.40 -13.88
N GLY A 208 29.09 -46.47 -15.07
CA GLY A 208 29.47 -47.72 -15.70
C GLY A 208 30.45 -48.56 -14.88
N MET A 209 31.46 -47.90 -14.29
CA MET A 209 32.42 -48.59 -13.39
C MET A 209 31.73 -49.13 -12.12
N LEU A 210 30.86 -48.35 -11.50
CA LEU A 210 30.09 -48.78 -10.33
C LEU A 210 29.21 -50.00 -10.62
N GLN A 211 28.61 -50.05 -11.80
CA GLN A 211 27.83 -51.23 -12.25
C GLN A 211 28.74 -52.45 -12.54
N ALA A 212 29.96 -52.22 -13.07
CA ALA A 212 30.93 -53.29 -13.32
C ALA A 212 31.43 -53.92 -12.03
N ILE A 213 31.50 -53.18 -10.92
CA ILE A 213 31.89 -53.71 -9.60
C ILE A 213 30.72 -54.44 -8.92
N GLY A 214 29.51 -54.45 -9.54
CA GLY A 214 28.38 -55.22 -9.05
C GLY A 214 27.27 -54.40 -8.37
N LEU A 215 27.29 -53.07 -8.53
CA LEU A 215 26.21 -52.23 -8.01
C LEU A 215 24.89 -52.53 -8.77
N SER A 216 23.85 -52.90 -8.05
CA SER A 216 22.56 -53.16 -8.69
C SER A 216 21.90 -51.83 -9.17
N LYS A 217 21.05 -51.92 -10.22
CA LYS A 217 20.31 -50.74 -10.72
C LYS A 217 19.50 -50.04 -9.64
N LYS A 218 18.92 -50.80 -8.68
CA LYS A 218 18.17 -50.23 -7.54
C LYS A 218 19.03 -49.43 -6.59
N GLN A 219 20.26 -49.90 -6.31
CA GLN A 219 21.22 -49.19 -5.45
C GLN A 219 21.72 -47.94 -6.13
N LEU A 220 21.99 -47.96 -7.43
CA LEU A 220 22.37 -46.81 -8.22
C LEU A 220 21.26 -45.73 -8.21
N MET A 221 20.03 -46.14 -8.48
CA MET A 221 18.88 -45.20 -8.46
C MET A 221 18.70 -44.57 -7.09
N LYS A 222 18.83 -45.39 -6.02
CA LYS A 222 18.75 -44.88 -4.65
C LYS A 222 19.85 -43.85 -4.33
N MET A 223 21.06 -44.11 -4.81
CA MET A 223 22.19 -43.16 -4.64
C MET A 223 21.93 -41.82 -5.36
N LEU A 224 21.47 -41.88 -6.62
CA LEU A 224 21.13 -40.67 -7.40
C LEU A 224 19.97 -39.88 -6.77
N CYS A 225 18.94 -40.59 -6.25
CA CYS A 225 17.85 -39.94 -5.53
C CYS A 225 18.32 -39.23 -4.26
N TYR A 226 19.19 -39.86 -3.47
CA TYR A 226 19.73 -39.17 -2.28
C TYR A 226 20.59 -37.94 -2.63
N GLU A 227 21.41 -38.07 -3.69
CA GLU A 227 22.19 -36.92 -4.18
C GLU A 227 21.29 -35.78 -4.62
N GLY A 228 20.24 -36.06 -5.40
CA GLY A 228 19.23 -35.07 -5.82
C GLY A 228 18.48 -34.45 -4.66
N MET A 229 18.07 -35.25 -3.65
CA MET A 229 17.44 -34.72 -2.43
C MET A 229 18.33 -33.75 -1.67
N LEU A 230 19.63 -34.04 -1.59
CA LEU A 230 20.59 -33.21 -0.88
C LEU A 230 20.77 -31.86 -1.59
N TYR A 231 20.90 -31.84 -2.93
CA TYR A 231 20.92 -30.62 -3.73
C TYR A 231 19.64 -29.81 -3.59
N SER A 232 18.49 -30.46 -3.63
CA SER A 232 17.19 -29.78 -3.47
C SER A 232 17.00 -29.19 -2.08
N ALA A 233 17.43 -29.90 -1.03
CA ALA A 233 17.38 -29.40 0.33
C ALA A 233 18.24 -28.14 0.50
N PHE A 234 19.46 -28.16 -0.06
CA PHE A 234 20.35 -26.99 -0.02
C PHE A 234 19.79 -25.81 -0.84
N ALA A 235 19.32 -26.07 -2.06
CA ALA A 235 18.69 -25.05 -2.90
C ALA A 235 17.47 -24.44 -2.21
N THR A 236 16.62 -25.26 -1.59
CA THR A 236 15.44 -24.78 -0.84
C THR A 236 15.85 -23.91 0.35
N LEU A 237 16.89 -24.30 1.10
CA LEU A 237 17.38 -23.52 2.22
C LEU A 237 17.84 -22.13 1.76
N VAL A 238 18.62 -22.05 0.70
CA VAL A 238 19.12 -20.80 0.12
C VAL A 238 17.94 -19.95 -0.38
N THR A 239 16.99 -20.55 -1.09
CA THR A 239 15.79 -19.86 -1.59
C THR A 239 14.93 -19.31 -0.46
N LEU A 240 14.77 -20.05 0.63
CA LEU A 240 14.00 -19.59 1.80
C LEU A 240 14.70 -18.41 2.49
N LEU A 241 16.00 -18.52 2.70
CA LEU A 241 16.74 -17.44 3.37
C LEU A 241 16.76 -16.14 2.55
N LEU A 242 17.08 -16.24 1.26
CA LEU A 242 17.15 -15.07 0.40
C LEU A 242 15.75 -14.57 0.00
N GLY A 243 14.86 -15.48 -0.39
CA GLY A 243 13.52 -15.13 -0.86
C GLY A 243 12.63 -14.54 0.24
N ALA A 244 12.64 -15.12 1.44
CA ALA A 244 11.90 -14.57 2.56
C ALA A 244 12.44 -13.19 3.00
N GLY A 245 13.77 -13.06 3.03
CA GLY A 245 14.41 -11.79 3.38
C GLY A 245 14.12 -10.69 2.37
N LEU A 246 14.29 -10.97 1.08
CA LEU A 246 13.98 -10.01 0.02
C LEU A 246 12.49 -9.69 -0.02
N GLY A 247 11.61 -10.68 0.12
CA GLY A 247 10.17 -10.48 0.16
C GLY A 247 9.74 -9.57 1.32
N PHE A 248 10.32 -9.78 2.50
CA PHE A 248 10.07 -8.90 3.64
C PHE A 248 10.54 -7.45 3.36
N LEU A 249 11.74 -7.27 2.82
CA LEU A 249 12.26 -5.94 2.47
C LEU A 249 11.41 -5.24 1.40
N CYS A 250 10.95 -5.97 0.37
CA CYS A 250 10.06 -5.43 -0.64
C CYS A 250 8.73 -4.96 -0.05
N VAL A 251 8.13 -5.76 0.83
CA VAL A 251 6.87 -5.36 1.48
C VAL A 251 7.09 -4.17 2.39
N GLN A 252 8.20 -4.10 3.13
CA GLN A 252 8.53 -2.92 3.94
C GLN A 252 8.69 -1.66 3.09
N ALA A 253 9.33 -1.76 1.92
CA ALA A 253 9.46 -0.64 0.99
C ALA A 253 8.10 -0.18 0.43
N VAL A 254 7.19 -1.12 0.13
CA VAL A 254 5.83 -0.78 -0.33
C VAL A 254 4.98 -0.24 0.82
N LYS A 255 5.20 -0.70 2.05
CA LYS A 255 4.48 -0.23 3.24
C LYS A 255 4.72 1.27 3.52
N THR A 256 5.87 1.82 3.14
CA THR A 256 6.11 3.28 3.22
C THR A 256 5.19 4.08 2.31
N MET A 257 4.78 3.50 1.18
CA MET A 257 3.86 4.14 0.22
C MET A 257 2.40 3.80 0.49
N ASN A 258 2.14 2.64 1.08
CA ASN A 258 0.79 2.17 1.39
C ASN A 258 0.79 1.33 2.69
N PRO A 259 0.40 1.95 3.83
CA PRO A 259 0.50 1.32 5.15
C PRO A 259 -0.40 0.09 5.35
N TYR A 260 -1.34 -0.16 4.43
CA TYR A 260 -2.25 -1.31 4.51
C TYR A 260 -1.63 -2.64 4.05
N PHE A 261 -0.40 -2.62 3.51
CA PHE A 261 0.29 -3.84 3.11
C PHE A 261 0.95 -4.52 4.30
N ASP A 262 0.54 -5.75 4.58
CA ASP A 262 1.19 -6.60 5.57
C ASP A 262 1.87 -7.79 4.92
N TYR A 263 3.08 -8.10 5.42
CA TYR A 263 3.83 -9.26 4.97
C TYR A 263 3.20 -10.54 5.51
N SER A 264 2.70 -11.39 4.62
CA SER A 264 2.30 -12.75 4.96
C SER A 264 3.27 -13.76 4.31
N PHE A 265 3.80 -14.69 5.12
CA PHE A 265 4.73 -15.68 4.63
C PHE A 265 4.03 -16.69 3.72
N PRO A 266 4.49 -16.95 2.47
CA PRO A 266 3.76 -17.72 1.47
C PRO A 266 3.91 -19.24 1.65
N TRP A 267 3.45 -19.80 2.76
CA TRP A 267 3.58 -21.22 3.12
C TRP A 267 3.07 -22.16 2.03
N LEU A 268 1.94 -21.85 1.42
CA LEU A 268 1.30 -22.68 0.40
C LEU A 268 2.15 -22.78 -0.87
N VAL A 269 2.74 -21.68 -1.29
CA VAL A 269 3.64 -21.62 -2.47
C VAL A 269 4.90 -22.44 -2.21
N ILE A 270 5.46 -22.36 -1.00
CA ILE A 270 6.66 -23.11 -0.62
C ILE A 270 6.37 -24.62 -0.58
N LEU A 271 5.24 -25.03 -0.02
CA LEU A 271 4.84 -26.43 0.00
C LEU A 271 4.61 -27.00 -1.42
N LEU A 272 3.99 -26.22 -2.29
CA LEU A 272 3.78 -26.57 -3.70
C LEU A 272 5.11 -26.69 -4.44
N TYR A 273 6.04 -25.76 -4.22
CA TYR A 273 7.39 -25.82 -4.77
C TYR A 273 8.15 -27.09 -4.33
N LEU A 274 8.12 -27.42 -3.03
CA LEU A 274 8.72 -28.62 -2.50
C LEU A 274 8.13 -29.91 -3.11
N ALA A 275 6.81 -29.94 -3.29
CA ALA A 275 6.12 -31.06 -3.92
C ALA A 275 6.57 -31.27 -5.38
N ILE A 276 6.68 -30.17 -6.14
CA ILE A 276 7.17 -30.19 -7.54
C ILE A 276 8.63 -30.66 -7.59
N LEU A 277 9.49 -30.15 -6.72
CA LEU A 277 10.89 -30.58 -6.65
C LEU A 277 11.02 -32.10 -6.38
N LEU A 278 10.26 -32.58 -5.42
CA LEU A 278 10.26 -34.02 -5.11
C LEU A 278 9.75 -34.85 -6.30
N MET A 279 8.68 -34.41 -6.98
CA MET A 279 8.19 -35.10 -8.19
C MET A 279 9.26 -35.18 -9.28
N VAL A 280 9.98 -34.10 -9.57
CA VAL A 280 11.02 -34.06 -10.61
C VAL A 280 12.17 -35.01 -10.31
N GLN A 281 12.45 -35.31 -9.04
CA GLN A 281 13.51 -36.23 -8.65
C GLN A 281 13.15 -37.73 -8.82
N PHE A 282 11.85 -38.01 -8.90
CA PHE A 282 11.39 -39.41 -9.12
C PHE A 282 11.15 -39.75 -10.60
N ILE A 283 11.29 -38.79 -11.50
CA ILE A 283 11.22 -38.96 -12.96
C ILE A 283 12.62 -39.18 -13.53
#